data_b55559b81e7e5839e7ddadb578bb8902
#
_entry.id   b55559b81e7e5839e7ddadb578bb8902
#
_cell.length_a   1.000
_cell.length_b   1.000
_cell.length_c   1.000
_cell.angle_alpha   90.00
_cell.angle_beta   90.00
_cell.angle_gamma   90.00
#
_symmetry.space_group_name_H-M   'P 1'
#
loop_
_entity.id
_entity.type
_entity.pdbx_description
1 polymer ?
#
loop_
_entity_poly.entity_id
_entity_poly.type
_entity_poly.pdbx_seq_one_letter_code
_entity_poly.pdbx_strand_id
1 'polypeptide(L)'
;MNYLATTDYLTYGLDAATDPSWITAASAIIDAHCRRMTLGVNQYQERVKMPPELNTVRMSYLPLVTVAPATTPLVTLQARYGIPRRGEWPFPEMSLEFALVFSLPGMWTTIDPTTIDISPNSGELTFPVNALGLFFNEVDVVYNAGWNTIPVPVQVACAQIVKNAQATPGLNVKSSRIDRMRLEYFGGTLVDDTVRSLLAPYMAQKGA
;
A
#
# COMPACT_ATOMS: atom_id res chain seq x y z
N MET A 1 8.11 11.04 -6.81
CA MET A 1 8.50 10.31 -8.04
C MET A 1 7.55 10.72 -9.16
N ASN A 2 8.00 10.96 -10.40
CA ASN A 2 7.10 11.26 -11.51
C ASN A 2 6.66 9.96 -12.17
N TYR A 3 5.36 9.80 -12.40
CA TYR A 3 4.78 8.59 -12.96
C TYR A 3 4.77 8.57 -14.48
N LEU A 4 5.05 9.71 -15.11
CA LEU A 4 5.18 9.84 -16.55
C LEU A 4 6.51 10.50 -16.88
N ALA A 5 7.28 9.88 -17.78
CA ALA A 5 8.53 10.46 -18.29
C ALA A 5 8.23 11.51 -19.36
N THR A 6 9.11 12.50 -19.51
CA THR A 6 8.96 13.55 -20.54
C THR A 6 8.95 12.99 -21.97
N THR A 7 9.63 11.88 -22.19
CA THR A 7 9.66 11.17 -23.48
C THR A 7 8.29 10.62 -23.88
N ASP A 8 7.43 10.38 -22.92
CA ASP A 8 6.16 9.67 -23.13
C ASP A 8 4.95 10.60 -23.22
N TYR A 9 5.17 11.93 -23.05
CA TYR A 9 4.09 12.92 -23.06
C TYR A 9 3.21 12.83 -24.31
N LEU A 10 3.83 12.82 -25.49
CA LEU A 10 3.11 12.72 -26.76
C LEU A 10 2.32 11.41 -26.88
N THR A 11 2.87 10.31 -26.37
CA THR A 11 2.23 8.99 -26.41
C THR A 11 0.91 9.00 -25.63
N TYR A 12 0.85 9.75 -24.53
CA TYR A 12 -0.36 9.89 -23.70
C TYR A 12 -1.19 11.14 -24.05
N GLY A 13 -0.82 11.84 -25.15
CA GLY A 13 -1.57 12.98 -25.69
C GLY A 13 -1.44 14.25 -24.86
N LEU A 14 -0.31 14.43 -24.19
CA LEU A 14 0.13 15.70 -23.60
C LEU A 14 1.02 16.45 -24.59
N ASP A 15 1.10 17.78 -24.47
CA ASP A 15 2.02 18.58 -25.23
C ASP A 15 3.48 18.30 -24.78
N ALA A 16 4.42 18.26 -25.73
CA ALA A 16 5.85 18.14 -25.43
C ALA A 16 6.37 19.29 -24.53
N ALA A 17 5.73 20.46 -24.60
CA ALA A 17 6.03 21.63 -23.78
C ALA A 17 5.35 21.63 -22.40
N THR A 18 4.66 20.54 -22.04
CA THR A 18 4.01 20.42 -20.71
C THR A 18 5.05 20.53 -19.61
N ASP A 19 4.86 21.48 -18.69
CA ASP A 19 5.76 21.67 -17.55
C ASP A 19 5.75 20.41 -16.66
N PRO A 20 6.92 19.84 -16.31
CA PRO A 20 7.06 18.69 -15.43
C PRO A 20 6.42 18.88 -14.05
N SER A 21 6.21 20.11 -13.60
CA SER A 21 5.50 20.41 -12.36
C SER A 21 4.08 19.86 -12.33
N TRP A 22 3.37 19.85 -13.46
CA TRP A 22 2.06 19.25 -13.59
C TRP A 22 2.07 17.74 -13.35
N ILE A 23 3.09 17.06 -13.87
CA ILE A 23 3.27 15.62 -13.68
C ILE A 23 3.58 15.31 -12.22
N THR A 24 4.42 16.14 -11.58
CA THR A 24 4.73 16.00 -10.16
C THR A 24 3.46 16.16 -9.29
N ALA A 25 2.65 17.17 -9.58
CA ALA A 25 1.38 17.40 -8.89
C ALA A 25 0.38 16.25 -9.12
N ALA A 26 0.22 15.79 -10.37
CA ALA A 26 -0.64 14.66 -10.69
C ALA A 26 -0.18 13.37 -10.01
N SER A 27 1.14 13.12 -9.95
CA SER A 27 1.69 11.96 -9.25
C SER A 27 1.39 12.00 -7.75
N ALA A 28 1.50 13.18 -7.12
CA ALA A 28 1.14 13.35 -5.71
C ALA A 28 -0.36 13.13 -5.44
N ILE A 29 -1.24 13.54 -6.36
CA ILE A 29 -2.68 13.28 -6.28
C ILE A 29 -2.95 11.77 -6.36
N ILE A 30 -2.26 11.05 -7.24
CA ILE A 30 -2.37 9.59 -7.38
C ILE A 30 -1.93 8.90 -6.09
N ASP A 31 -0.78 9.30 -5.52
CA ASP A 31 -0.28 8.75 -4.26
C ASP A 31 -1.29 8.91 -3.12
N ALA A 32 -1.83 10.11 -2.98
CA ALA A 32 -2.85 10.43 -1.99
C ALA A 32 -4.13 9.60 -2.20
N HIS A 33 -4.58 9.46 -3.46
CA HIS A 33 -5.76 8.67 -3.82
C HIS A 33 -5.55 7.18 -3.51
N CYS A 34 -4.39 6.64 -3.85
CA CYS A 34 -4.02 5.26 -3.60
C CYS A 34 -3.67 5.00 -2.11
N ARG A 35 -3.63 6.03 -1.26
CA ARG A 35 -3.25 5.95 0.16
C ARG A 35 -1.87 5.34 0.37
N ARG A 36 -0.92 5.72 -0.47
CA ARG A 36 0.47 5.27 -0.43
C ARG A 36 1.41 6.47 -0.43
N MET A 37 2.63 6.27 0.06
CA MET A 37 3.67 7.29 -0.06
C MET A 37 4.15 7.42 -1.51
N THR A 38 4.19 6.31 -2.22
CA THR A 38 4.48 6.20 -3.64
C THR A 38 4.01 4.85 -4.17
N LEU A 39 3.69 4.77 -5.47
CA LEU A 39 3.44 3.49 -6.16
C LEU A 39 4.75 2.80 -6.57
N GLY A 40 5.86 3.55 -6.67
CA GLY A 40 7.19 2.97 -6.86
C GLY A 40 7.61 2.13 -5.65
N VAL A 41 8.68 1.36 -5.82
CA VAL A 41 9.22 0.54 -4.73
C VAL A 41 9.62 1.42 -3.56
N ASN A 42 9.08 1.12 -2.39
CA ASN A 42 9.38 1.79 -1.14
C ASN A 42 9.33 0.80 0.01
N GLN A 43 10.01 1.16 1.09
CA GLN A 43 10.01 0.38 2.33
C GLN A 43 8.86 0.83 3.22
N TYR A 44 8.09 -0.12 3.73
CA TYR A 44 6.97 0.09 4.63
C TYR A 44 7.20 -0.68 5.92
N GLN A 45 6.69 -0.13 7.02
CA GLN A 45 6.61 -0.81 8.31
C GLN A 45 5.15 -0.91 8.73
N GLU A 46 4.73 -2.11 9.06
CA GLU A 46 3.38 -2.36 9.56
C GLU A 46 3.41 -3.27 10.78
N ARG A 47 2.59 -2.87 11.74
CA ARG A 47 2.31 -3.69 12.90
C ARG A 47 0.88 -4.22 12.82
N VAL A 48 0.77 -5.53 12.68
CA VAL A 48 -0.50 -6.20 12.41
C VAL A 48 -0.80 -7.21 13.52
N LYS A 49 -2.05 -7.22 13.98
CA LYS A 49 -2.54 -8.26 14.88
C LYS A 49 -2.92 -9.48 14.07
N MET A 50 -2.46 -10.63 14.50
CA MET A 50 -2.85 -11.89 13.90
C MET A 50 -4.22 -12.32 14.42
N PRO A 51 -5.11 -12.81 13.55
CA PRO A 51 -6.34 -13.41 13.98
C PRO A 51 -6.07 -14.62 14.89
N PRO A 52 -6.90 -14.87 15.90
CA PRO A 52 -6.78 -16.08 16.71
C PRO A 52 -6.83 -17.34 15.83
N GLU A 53 -6.00 -18.31 16.16
CA GLU A 53 -5.92 -19.61 15.47
C GLU A 53 -5.43 -19.57 14.00
N LEU A 54 -5.04 -18.40 13.49
CA LEU A 54 -4.43 -18.28 12.18
C LEU A 54 -2.95 -17.96 12.31
N ASN A 55 -2.17 -18.57 11.43
CA ASN A 55 -0.74 -18.30 11.29
C ASN A 55 -0.43 -17.42 10.06
N THR A 56 -1.44 -16.83 9.47
CA THR A 56 -1.33 -15.98 8.28
C THR A 56 -1.71 -14.53 8.58
N VAL A 57 -1.00 -13.61 7.97
CA VAL A 57 -1.29 -12.18 8.01
C VAL A 57 -1.13 -11.59 6.63
N ARG A 58 -1.91 -10.55 6.31
CA ARG A 58 -1.86 -9.87 5.02
C ARG A 58 -1.35 -8.45 5.17
N MET A 59 -0.40 -8.09 4.30
CA MET A 59 0.18 -6.76 4.24
C MET A 59 -0.70 -5.80 3.43
N SER A 60 -0.68 -4.51 3.82
CA SER A 60 -1.54 -3.48 3.19
C SER A 60 -1.01 -3.00 1.85
N TYR A 61 0.30 -3.01 1.65
CA TYR A 61 0.95 -2.48 0.44
C TYR A 61 1.44 -3.61 -0.45
N LEU A 62 0.95 -3.66 -1.68
CA LEU A 62 1.22 -4.71 -2.66
C LEU A 62 1.67 -4.10 -3.99
N PRO A 63 2.36 -4.88 -4.83
CA PRO A 63 2.94 -6.19 -4.58
C PRO A 63 4.16 -6.11 -3.68
N LEU A 64 4.49 -7.22 -3.00
CA LEU A 64 5.76 -7.34 -2.29
C LEU A 64 6.90 -7.53 -3.29
N VAL A 65 8.00 -6.81 -3.11
CA VAL A 65 9.12 -6.80 -4.08
C VAL A 65 10.43 -7.04 -3.37
N THR A 66 11.20 -7.98 -3.89
CA THR A 66 12.56 -8.22 -3.45
C THR A 66 13.50 -7.19 -4.07
N VAL A 67 14.27 -6.49 -3.24
CA VAL A 67 15.26 -5.51 -3.66
C VAL A 67 16.66 -6.07 -3.41
N ALA A 68 17.46 -6.18 -4.48
CA ALA A 68 18.82 -6.68 -4.36
C ALA A 68 19.65 -5.84 -3.34
N PRO A 69 20.51 -6.46 -2.51
CA PRO A 69 20.97 -7.86 -2.55
C PRO A 69 20.10 -8.84 -1.73
N ALA A 70 18.95 -8.40 -1.17
CA ALA A 70 18.08 -9.27 -0.38
C ALA A 70 17.50 -10.41 -1.23
N THR A 71 17.19 -11.53 -0.57
CA THR A 71 16.56 -12.72 -1.19
C THR A 71 15.04 -12.75 -0.96
N THR A 72 14.56 -11.95 0.00
CA THR A 72 13.14 -11.84 0.37
C THR A 72 12.68 -10.38 0.31
N PRO A 73 11.38 -10.10 0.13
CA PRO A 73 10.85 -8.76 0.22
C PRO A 73 10.84 -8.22 1.66
N LEU A 74 10.99 -9.09 2.66
CA LEU A 74 11.01 -8.73 4.07
C LEU A 74 12.41 -8.27 4.48
N VAL A 75 12.50 -7.13 5.17
CA VAL A 75 13.75 -6.55 5.67
C VAL A 75 13.98 -6.94 7.13
N THR A 76 12.97 -6.71 7.98
CA THR A 76 12.97 -7.16 9.37
C THR A 76 11.60 -7.72 9.72
N LEU A 77 11.62 -8.73 10.57
CA LEU A 77 10.43 -9.39 11.03
C LEU A 77 10.52 -9.68 12.52
N GLN A 78 9.58 -9.16 13.27
CA GLN A 78 9.44 -9.42 14.69
C GLN A 78 8.02 -9.89 14.98
N ALA A 79 7.90 -10.85 15.85
CA ALA A 79 6.60 -11.32 16.30
C ALA A 79 6.58 -11.49 17.82
N ARG A 80 5.41 -11.44 18.40
CA ARG A 80 5.22 -11.71 19.82
C ARG A 80 4.01 -12.56 20.08
N TYR A 81 4.09 -13.35 21.13
CA TYR A 81 2.95 -14.07 21.67
C TYR A 81 2.15 -13.14 22.58
N GLY A 82 0.84 -13.14 22.46
CA GLY A 82 -0.02 -12.45 23.41
C GLY A 82 -0.25 -13.27 24.66
N ILE A 83 -0.80 -12.61 25.70
CA ILE A 83 -1.33 -13.31 26.86
C ILE A 83 -2.62 -13.99 26.42
N PRO A 84 -2.73 -15.32 26.51
CA PRO A 84 -3.96 -16.01 26.17
C PRO A 84 -5.10 -15.51 27.09
N ARG A 85 -6.26 -15.29 26.53
CA ARG A 85 -7.44 -14.95 27.32
C ARG A 85 -7.86 -16.17 28.12
N ARG A 86 -8.37 -15.90 29.33
CA ARG A 86 -8.85 -16.96 30.23
C ARG A 86 -9.91 -17.78 29.50
N GLY A 87 -9.65 -19.08 29.24
CA GLY A 87 -10.54 -19.99 28.53
C GLY A 87 -10.10 -20.37 27.11
N GLU A 88 -9.11 -19.70 26.53
CA GLU A 88 -8.61 -20.02 25.17
C GLU A 88 -7.53 -21.13 25.16
N TRP A 89 -7.09 -21.59 26.31
CA TRP A 89 -6.06 -22.63 26.40
C TRP A 89 -6.65 -23.96 26.85
N PRO A 90 -6.19 -25.06 26.22
CA PRO A 90 -6.64 -26.40 26.65
C PRO A 90 -6.14 -26.78 28.04
N PHE A 91 -5.15 -26.08 28.59
CA PHE A 91 -4.57 -26.30 29.91
C PHE A 91 -4.37 -24.98 30.66
N PRO A 92 -5.42 -24.34 31.19
CA PRO A 92 -5.34 -22.98 31.75
C PRO A 92 -4.43 -22.86 32.98
N GLU A 93 -4.21 -23.91 33.72
CA GLU A 93 -3.41 -23.90 34.96
C GLU A 93 -1.89 -24.00 34.67
N MET A 94 -1.49 -24.72 33.64
CA MET A 94 -0.08 -24.82 33.23
C MET A 94 0.38 -23.64 32.35
N SER A 95 -0.53 -22.90 31.77
CA SER A 95 -0.24 -21.92 30.75
C SER A 95 0.48 -20.68 31.25
N LEU A 96 0.17 -20.22 32.45
CA LEU A 96 0.77 -19.01 33.00
C LEU A 96 2.21 -19.27 33.45
N GLU A 97 2.48 -20.42 34.07
CA GLU A 97 3.83 -20.80 34.47
C GLU A 97 4.74 -21.06 33.28
N PHE A 98 4.25 -21.77 32.26
CA PHE A 98 5.00 -21.96 31.01
C PHE A 98 5.24 -20.62 30.28
N ALA A 99 4.25 -19.75 30.20
CA ALA A 99 4.41 -18.45 29.59
C ALA A 99 5.43 -17.59 30.33
N LEU A 100 5.46 -17.65 31.67
CA LEU A 100 6.44 -16.93 32.48
C LEU A 100 7.85 -17.51 32.35
N VAL A 101 8.00 -18.84 32.35
CA VAL A 101 9.29 -19.53 32.22
C VAL A 101 9.92 -19.28 30.85
N PHE A 102 9.11 -19.24 29.79
CA PHE A 102 9.59 -18.99 28.42
C PHE A 102 9.51 -17.54 27.98
N SER A 103 9.22 -16.62 28.92
CA SER A 103 9.07 -15.18 28.62
C SER A 103 8.06 -14.89 27.49
N LEU A 104 7.02 -15.72 27.35
CA LEU A 104 6.16 -15.71 26.19
C LEU A 104 5.18 -14.53 26.08
N PRO A 105 4.64 -13.91 27.13
CA PRO A 105 3.77 -12.77 26.89
C PRO A 105 4.55 -11.48 26.74
N GLY A 106 4.45 -10.86 25.56
CA GLY A 106 4.82 -9.47 25.35
C GLY A 106 6.21 -9.20 24.85
N MET A 107 7.13 -10.16 24.85
CA MET A 107 8.47 -9.95 24.28
C MET A 107 8.46 -10.10 22.77
N TRP A 108 9.04 -9.15 22.06
CA TRP A 108 9.28 -9.25 20.63
C TRP A 108 10.43 -10.20 20.34
N THR A 109 10.18 -11.17 19.51
CA THR A 109 11.19 -12.13 19.03
C THR A 109 11.44 -11.86 17.57
N THR A 110 12.72 -11.72 17.20
CA THR A 110 13.12 -11.60 15.80
C THR A 110 12.98 -12.95 15.11
N ILE A 111 12.35 -12.96 13.96
CA ILE A 111 12.15 -14.14 13.12
C ILE A 111 13.01 -13.96 11.88
N ASP A 112 13.63 -15.05 11.42
CA ASP A 112 14.34 -15.05 10.14
C ASP A 112 13.35 -14.93 8.99
N PRO A 113 13.41 -13.85 8.17
CA PRO A 113 12.50 -13.65 7.05
C PRO A 113 12.51 -14.78 6.02
N THR A 114 13.57 -15.57 5.97
CA THR A 114 13.71 -16.69 5.01
C THR A 114 12.88 -17.92 5.40
N THR A 115 12.42 -17.99 6.65
CA THR A 115 11.59 -19.09 7.15
C THR A 115 10.10 -18.89 6.94
N ILE A 116 9.71 -17.71 6.45
CA ILE A 116 8.33 -17.34 6.21
C ILE A 116 7.92 -17.69 4.80
N ASP A 117 6.78 -18.34 4.64
CA ASP A 117 6.17 -18.51 3.33
C ASP A 117 5.48 -17.20 2.92
N ILE A 118 5.85 -16.69 1.73
CA ILE A 118 5.48 -15.38 1.24
C ILE A 118 4.75 -15.52 -0.08
N SER A 119 3.53 -14.99 -0.16
CA SER A 119 2.80 -14.80 -1.40
C SER A 119 2.92 -13.35 -1.87
N PRO A 120 3.82 -13.03 -2.83
CA PRO A 120 4.14 -11.63 -3.17
C PRO A 120 2.95 -10.83 -3.71
N ASN A 121 2.05 -11.48 -4.44
CA ASN A 121 0.90 -10.83 -5.08
C ASN A 121 -0.27 -10.62 -4.13
N SER A 122 -0.56 -11.58 -3.26
CA SER A 122 -1.63 -11.47 -2.26
C SER A 122 -1.17 -10.71 -1.01
N GLY A 123 0.14 -10.64 -0.78
CA GLY A 123 0.74 -10.05 0.41
C GLY A 123 0.56 -10.90 1.66
N GLU A 124 0.22 -12.16 1.51
CA GLU A 124 0.07 -13.09 2.62
C GLU A 124 1.43 -13.59 3.09
N LEU A 125 1.62 -13.52 4.41
CA LEU A 125 2.77 -14.06 5.13
C LEU A 125 2.28 -15.18 6.02
N THR A 126 2.80 -16.40 5.82
CA THR A 126 2.46 -17.56 6.65
C THR A 126 3.61 -17.86 7.60
N PHE A 127 3.31 -17.79 8.88
CA PHE A 127 4.29 -17.99 9.94
C PHE A 127 4.38 -19.47 10.34
N PRO A 128 5.57 -19.98 10.67
CA PRO A 128 5.71 -21.31 11.21
C PRO A 128 5.05 -21.41 12.58
N VAL A 129 4.41 -22.53 12.85
CA VAL A 129 3.89 -22.87 14.18
C VAL A 129 5.06 -23.33 15.04
N ASN A 130 5.14 -22.86 16.28
CA ASN A 130 6.19 -23.31 17.19
C ASN A 130 5.97 -24.76 17.65
N ALA A 131 6.96 -25.34 18.29
CA ALA A 131 6.91 -26.72 18.79
C ALA A 131 5.81 -27.00 19.81
N LEU A 132 5.25 -25.95 20.43
CA LEU A 132 4.15 -26.01 21.40
C LEU A 132 2.77 -25.77 20.75
N GLY A 133 2.71 -25.59 19.41
CA GLY A 133 1.48 -25.29 18.70
C GLY A 133 0.93 -23.88 18.96
N LEU A 134 1.76 -22.97 19.48
CA LEU A 134 1.34 -21.60 19.78
C LEU A 134 1.47 -20.71 18.54
N PHE A 135 0.50 -19.83 18.36
CA PHE A 135 0.47 -18.82 17.31
C PHE A 135 0.94 -17.46 17.83
N PHE A 136 1.56 -16.70 16.97
CA PHE A 136 1.85 -15.32 17.27
C PHE A 136 0.56 -14.49 17.27
N ASN A 137 0.48 -13.51 18.15
CA ASN A 137 -0.69 -12.62 18.25
C ASN A 137 -0.48 -11.31 17.52
N GLU A 138 0.77 -10.92 17.33
CA GLU A 138 1.11 -9.66 16.72
C GLU A 138 2.47 -9.76 16.04
N VAL A 139 2.57 -9.13 14.89
CA VAL A 139 3.79 -9.07 14.08
C VAL A 139 4.10 -7.62 13.72
N ASP A 140 5.39 -7.28 13.73
CA ASP A 140 5.94 -6.02 13.23
C ASP A 140 6.85 -6.38 12.05
N VAL A 141 6.46 -5.90 10.87
CA VAL A 141 7.09 -6.28 9.61
C VAL A 141 7.58 -5.03 8.90
N VAL A 142 8.86 -5.03 8.55
CA VAL A 142 9.44 -4.06 7.62
C VAL A 142 9.67 -4.77 6.31
N TYR A 143 9.09 -4.24 5.22
CA TYR A 143 9.10 -4.91 3.93
C TYR A 143 9.14 -3.90 2.76
N ASN A 144 9.57 -4.37 1.60
CA ASN A 144 9.57 -3.60 0.37
C ASN A 144 8.34 -3.94 -0.46
N ALA A 145 7.62 -2.91 -0.92
CA ALA A 145 6.46 -3.07 -1.78
C ALA A 145 6.37 -1.96 -2.82
N GLY A 146 5.72 -2.25 -3.95
CA GLY A 146 5.52 -1.31 -5.04
C GLY A 146 5.91 -1.89 -6.40
N TRP A 147 5.97 -1.05 -7.41
CA TRP A 147 6.30 -1.45 -8.77
C TRP A 147 7.66 -0.90 -9.20
N ASN A 148 8.54 -1.75 -9.72
CA ASN A 148 9.80 -1.32 -10.33
C ASN A 148 9.56 -0.45 -11.57
N THR A 149 8.53 -0.82 -12.34
CA THR A 149 8.07 -0.05 -13.49
C THR A 149 6.63 0.36 -13.26
N ILE A 150 6.34 1.65 -13.38
CA ILE A 150 4.99 2.16 -13.17
C ILE A 150 4.03 1.57 -14.20
N PRO A 151 2.91 0.95 -13.76
CA PRO A 151 1.94 0.34 -14.67
C PRO A 151 1.31 1.36 -15.63
N VAL A 152 1.06 0.93 -16.86
CA VAL A 152 0.45 1.77 -17.91
C VAL A 152 -0.87 2.45 -17.45
N PRO A 153 -1.81 1.77 -16.76
CA PRO A 153 -3.02 2.44 -16.27
C PRO A 153 -2.75 3.63 -15.34
N VAL A 154 -1.67 3.58 -14.55
CA VAL A 154 -1.27 4.71 -13.68
C VAL A 154 -0.72 5.86 -14.51
N GLN A 155 0.06 5.56 -15.56
CA GLN A 155 0.57 6.56 -16.49
C GLN A 155 -0.57 7.27 -17.24
N VAL A 156 -1.56 6.51 -17.70
CA VAL A 156 -2.79 7.05 -18.32
C VAL A 156 -3.56 7.92 -17.34
N ALA A 157 -3.75 7.47 -16.10
CA ALA A 157 -4.40 8.25 -15.06
C ALA A 157 -3.66 9.56 -14.76
N CYS A 158 -2.33 9.53 -14.71
CA CYS A 158 -1.49 10.71 -14.52
C CYS A 158 -1.70 11.72 -15.67
N ALA A 159 -1.64 11.27 -16.92
CA ALA A 159 -1.90 12.13 -18.08
C ALA A 159 -3.31 12.71 -18.08
N GLN A 160 -4.32 11.91 -17.70
CA GLN A 160 -5.70 12.38 -17.64
C GLN A 160 -5.91 13.46 -16.57
N ILE A 161 -5.30 13.30 -15.39
CA ILE A 161 -5.33 14.33 -14.33
C ILE A 161 -4.73 15.65 -14.84
N VAL A 162 -3.60 15.58 -15.55
CA VAL A 162 -2.96 16.78 -16.14
C VAL A 162 -3.88 17.44 -17.17
N LYS A 163 -4.49 16.67 -18.07
CA LYS A 163 -5.46 17.18 -19.06
C LYS A 163 -6.65 17.85 -18.38
N ASN A 164 -7.21 17.21 -17.36
CA ASN A 164 -8.33 17.76 -16.59
C ASN A 164 -7.93 19.09 -15.93
N ALA A 165 -6.73 19.17 -15.36
CA ALA A 165 -6.23 20.39 -14.74
C ALA A 165 -5.99 21.51 -15.75
N GLN A 166 -5.43 21.22 -16.92
CA GLN A 166 -5.19 22.20 -17.98
C GLN A 166 -6.48 22.65 -18.68
N ALA A 167 -7.49 21.78 -18.79
CA ALA A 167 -8.78 22.09 -19.40
C ALA A 167 -9.66 22.96 -18.51
N THR A 168 -9.37 23.08 -17.22
CA THR A 168 -10.17 23.86 -16.27
C THR A 168 -9.53 25.24 -16.06
N PRO A 169 -9.93 26.28 -16.81
CA PRO A 169 -9.38 27.62 -16.64
C PRO A 169 -9.91 28.22 -15.34
N GLY A 170 -9.10 28.18 -14.31
CA GLY A 170 -9.43 28.68 -12.98
C GLY A 170 -10.36 27.75 -12.22
N LEU A 171 -9.80 26.97 -11.31
CA LEU A 171 -10.48 25.98 -10.44
C LEU A 171 -11.70 26.52 -9.67
N ASN A 172 -11.99 27.82 -9.72
CA ASN A 172 -13.05 28.48 -8.95
C ASN A 172 -14.22 29.01 -9.81
N VAL A 173 -14.21 28.84 -11.13
CA VAL A 173 -15.27 29.36 -12.01
C VAL A 173 -16.21 28.23 -12.40
N LYS A 174 -17.38 28.16 -11.75
CA LYS A 174 -18.43 27.16 -12.10
C LYS A 174 -19.18 27.54 -13.37
N SER A 175 -19.30 28.78 -13.68
CA SER A 175 -19.93 29.29 -14.92
C SER A 175 -19.37 30.64 -15.31
N SER A 176 -19.13 30.86 -16.58
CA SER A 176 -18.79 32.16 -17.14
C SER A 176 -19.84 32.55 -18.16
N ARG A 177 -20.31 33.78 -18.11
CA ARG A 177 -21.27 34.36 -19.05
C ARG A 177 -20.57 35.47 -19.83
N ILE A 178 -20.45 35.26 -21.12
CA ILE A 178 -19.95 36.28 -22.04
C ILE A 178 -21.07 36.54 -23.02
N ASP A 179 -21.70 37.72 -22.84
CA ASP A 179 -22.82 38.19 -23.65
C ASP A 179 -24.02 37.19 -23.67
N ARG A 180 -24.31 36.57 -24.79
CA ARG A 180 -25.37 35.54 -24.93
C ARG A 180 -24.89 34.11 -24.74
N MET A 181 -23.62 33.89 -24.57
CA MET A 181 -23.01 32.57 -24.36
C MET A 181 -22.84 32.28 -22.86
N ARG A 182 -23.46 31.22 -22.39
CA ARG A 182 -23.25 30.67 -21.05
C ARG A 182 -22.33 29.43 -21.16
N LEU A 183 -21.13 29.57 -20.66
CA LEU A 183 -20.21 28.46 -20.51
C LEU A 183 -20.35 27.87 -19.10
N GLU A 184 -20.86 26.67 -19.00
CA GLU A 184 -20.89 25.93 -17.76
C GLU A 184 -19.70 24.97 -17.78
N TYR A 185 -18.80 25.17 -16.83
CA TYR A 185 -17.72 24.20 -16.61
C TYR A 185 -18.25 23.09 -15.71
N PHE A 186 -18.15 21.86 -16.18
CA PHE A 186 -18.43 20.74 -15.33
C PHE A 186 -17.51 20.83 -14.10
N GLY A 187 -18.09 20.87 -12.91
CA GLY A 187 -17.36 20.86 -11.64
C GLY A 187 -16.73 19.49 -11.38
N GLY A 188 -15.99 19.00 -12.40
CA GLY A 188 -15.28 17.73 -12.33
C GLY A 188 -14.13 17.85 -11.34
N THR A 189 -14.05 16.91 -10.41
CA THR A 189 -12.86 16.69 -9.61
C THR A 189 -11.71 16.32 -10.55
N LEU A 190 -10.48 16.74 -10.26
CA LEU A 190 -9.28 16.35 -11.01
C LEU A 190 -9.18 14.82 -11.19
N VAL A 191 -9.74 14.10 -10.24
CA VAL A 191 -9.87 12.62 -10.24
C VAL A 191 -11.31 12.29 -10.63
N ASP A 192 -11.56 12.12 -11.91
CA ASP A 192 -12.85 11.70 -12.46
C ASP A 192 -13.08 10.18 -12.25
N ASP A 193 -14.26 9.68 -12.63
CA ASP A 193 -14.61 8.28 -12.44
C ASP A 193 -13.73 7.34 -13.29
N THR A 194 -13.24 7.82 -14.44
CA THR A 194 -12.28 7.09 -15.28
C THR A 194 -10.96 6.92 -14.55
N VAL A 195 -10.41 8.00 -14.00
CA VAL A 195 -9.18 7.94 -13.20
C VAL A 195 -9.36 7.05 -11.98
N ARG A 196 -10.51 7.14 -11.28
CA ARG A 196 -10.80 6.28 -10.13
C ARG A 196 -10.81 4.80 -10.52
N SER A 197 -11.44 4.45 -11.63
CA SER A 197 -11.50 3.07 -12.10
C SER A 197 -10.12 2.52 -12.47
N LEU A 198 -9.27 3.34 -13.09
CA LEU A 198 -7.89 2.98 -13.42
C LEU A 198 -7.02 2.79 -12.18
N LEU A 199 -7.25 3.56 -11.13
CA LEU A 199 -6.45 3.52 -9.89
C LEU A 199 -6.97 2.50 -8.86
N ALA A 200 -8.20 2.02 -8.97
CA ALA A 200 -8.81 1.11 -8.01
C ALA A 200 -7.96 -0.13 -7.66
N PRO A 201 -7.30 -0.82 -8.64
CA PRO A 201 -6.46 -1.98 -8.33
C PRO A 201 -5.19 -1.65 -7.53
N TYR A 202 -4.79 -0.38 -7.49
CA TYR A 202 -3.53 0.08 -6.89
C TYR A 202 -3.69 0.68 -5.49
N MET A 203 -4.92 0.78 -5.01
CA MET A 203 -5.19 1.30 -3.66
C MET A 203 -4.60 0.38 -2.59
N ALA A 204 -4.07 0.99 -1.52
CA ALA A 204 -3.63 0.23 -0.36
C ALA A 204 -4.82 -0.53 0.25
N GLN A 205 -4.63 -1.82 0.48
CA GLN A 205 -5.63 -2.67 1.12
C GLN A 205 -5.35 -2.62 2.62
N LYS A 206 -6.15 -1.86 3.38
CA LYS A 206 -6.06 -2.00 4.84
C LYS A 206 -6.48 -3.42 5.19
N GLY A 207 -5.56 -4.17 5.80
CA GLY A 207 -5.91 -5.42 6.45
C GLY A 207 -7.04 -5.19 7.45
N ALA A 208 -8.03 -6.04 7.40
CA ALA A 208 -9.16 -6.02 8.33
C ALA A 208 -8.70 -6.45 9.72
#